data_a5733a923a1756b4119ffeba85f11440
#
_entry.id   a5733a923a1756b4119ffeba85f11440
#
_cell.length_a   1.000
_cell.length_b   1.000
_cell.length_c   1.000
_cell.angle_alpha   90.00
_cell.angle_beta   90.00
_cell.angle_gamma   90.00
#
_symmetry.space_group_name_H-M   'P 1'
#
loop_
_entity.id
_entity.type
_entity.pdbx_description
1 polymer ?
#
loop_
_entity_poly.entity_id
_entity_poly.type
_entity_poly.pdbx_seq_one_letter_code
_entity_poly.pdbx_strand_id
1 'polypeptide(L)'
;MKPYLLTLKKDAQNPFVAKPHAPGRESAETESGVSQAAQDDKNLKNKKSAEQKNLTVEIDLDGIADRIIEFPVAEGVYEQITGLANKVVFSEFPLSASFDDLASEDDLEKDEGILWMYDFEKQEIETIVDNVGFIQTSSVDDGENSARTMLYSSGDQLRVLEAGIPVPEELKAEKPFSRKSGWLDLNRIRISVQYQEEWTQMFQESWRLQKEFFWTEDLSGVDWERVYQRYARLLPRVGSRSELSDLIWEMQGELGTSHAYEYGGDYPYAPRYPVGCLGADIVFDSKRRAWIFQKIYSGDIWKTNEHSPLAEPGVPVSEGDQLLAIGGVPLDEHKTPGELLVHQAGQFVPLTVLEGGSKKKGAKSNAALTRQVLVKTLIGEQEVRYREWVGNNMKSVDSLTAGRVGYLHLPDMSTHGIAEFHRGYLAQVXRXGLIVDVRYNAGGMVSPLILEKLAHRHLGYDVPRWGSPESYPYHTLRGHLIVIANQFTGSDGDMFTTSFRQLQLGPLVGKRTWGGVIGIDGRYQLVDGTTTTQPQYSIWFHHAGWTVENHGVDPDIEVEDTPQSFVKNEDPMLARTVQEMLRLLKEKPVQSVSYSPSPRRLLPD
;
A
#
# COMPACT_ATOMS: atom_id res chain seq x y z
N MET A 1 -2.26 18.87 8.99
CA MET A 1 -2.06 19.56 10.30
C MET A 1 -1.01 20.64 10.16
N LYS A 2 -0.82 21.47 11.21
CA LYS A 2 0.28 22.45 11.29
C LYS A 2 0.99 22.30 12.62
N PRO A 3 2.26 22.64 12.72
CA PRO A 3 2.91 22.74 14.03
C PRO A 3 2.43 23.97 14.79
N TYR A 4 2.45 23.88 16.11
CA TYR A 4 2.02 24.96 17.01
C TYR A 4 3.09 25.23 18.04
N LEU A 5 3.18 26.50 18.46
CA LEU A 5 4.05 26.97 19.53
C LEU A 5 3.19 27.42 20.72
N LEU A 6 3.58 27.02 21.92
CA LEU A 6 2.91 27.44 23.14
C LEU A 6 3.84 28.37 23.93
N THR A 7 3.42 29.62 24.15
CA THR A 7 4.20 30.52 25.01
C THR A 7 3.88 30.26 26.47
N LEU A 8 4.92 30.05 27.28
CA LEU A 8 4.80 29.64 28.69
C LEU A 8 4.47 30.82 29.63
N LYS A 9 4.83 32.04 29.23
CA LYS A 9 4.58 33.26 30.01
C LYS A 9 3.46 34.09 29.39
N LYS A 10 2.64 34.73 30.24
CA LYS A 10 1.53 35.59 29.80
C LYS A 10 2.00 36.83 29.03
N ASP A 11 3.15 37.37 29.38
CA ASP A 11 3.73 38.57 28.78
C ASP A 11 4.64 38.24 27.57
N ALA A 12 4.78 36.98 27.20
CA ALA A 12 5.57 36.61 26.02
C ALA A 12 4.91 37.12 24.73
N GLN A 13 5.68 37.83 23.94
CA GLN A 13 5.22 38.35 22.65
C GLN A 13 5.15 37.20 21.62
N ASN A 14 4.26 37.34 20.65
CA ASN A 14 4.17 36.41 19.55
C ASN A 14 5.49 36.45 18.75
N PRO A 15 6.27 35.32 18.72
CA PRO A 15 7.58 35.34 18.07
C PRO A 15 7.52 35.37 16.54
N PHE A 16 6.35 35.20 15.94
CA PHE A 16 6.16 35.26 14.49
C PHE A 16 5.80 36.65 13.98
N VAL A 17 5.69 37.64 14.89
CA VAL A 17 5.42 39.02 14.51
C VAL A 17 6.74 39.77 14.40
N ALA A 18 7.01 40.33 13.21
CA ALA A 18 8.24 41.08 12.97
C ALA A 18 8.31 42.31 13.87
N LYS A 19 9.46 42.51 14.50
CA LYS A 19 9.69 43.71 15.30
C LYS A 19 9.87 44.90 14.37
N PRO A 20 9.19 46.05 14.61
CA PRO A 20 9.35 47.22 13.74
C PRO A 20 10.77 47.76 13.80
N HIS A 21 11.39 47.94 12.65
CA HIS A 21 12.72 48.57 12.52
C HIS A 21 12.58 50.01 12.06
N ALA A 22 13.50 50.85 12.54
CA ALA A 22 13.57 52.24 12.06
C ALA A 22 13.98 52.22 10.57
N PRO A 23 13.33 53.07 9.72
CA PRO A 23 13.68 53.13 8.30
C PRO A 23 15.16 53.44 8.10
N GLY A 24 15.86 52.66 7.30
CA GLY A 24 17.26 52.91 6.93
C GLY A 24 18.31 52.13 7.72
N ARG A 25 17.92 51.25 8.68
CA ARG A 25 18.83 50.25 9.26
C ARG A 25 18.50 48.89 8.70
N GLU A 26 19.16 48.53 7.64
CA GLU A 26 19.29 47.11 7.26
C GLU A 26 20.07 46.44 8.39
N SER A 27 19.66 45.27 8.76
CA SER A 27 20.37 44.46 9.77
C SER A 27 21.84 44.44 9.42
N ALA A 28 22.69 44.95 10.30
CA ALA A 28 24.13 44.82 10.12
C ALA A 28 24.48 43.35 10.04
N GLU A 29 24.89 42.92 8.88
CA GLU A 29 25.49 41.61 8.73
C GLU A 29 26.67 41.53 9.70
N THR A 30 26.54 40.74 10.72
CA THR A 30 27.65 40.43 11.59
C THR A 30 28.56 39.47 10.81
N GLU A 31 29.44 40.09 9.98
CA GLU A 31 30.64 39.37 9.57
C GLU A 31 31.49 39.14 10.82
N SER A 32 31.24 38.09 11.53
CA SER A 32 32.13 37.67 12.61
C SER A 32 32.72 36.32 12.30
N GLY A 33 33.86 36.36 11.68
CA GLY A 33 34.95 35.51 12.10
C GLY A 33 35.04 34.11 11.51
N VAL A 34 35.38 34.03 10.22
CA VAL A 34 36.22 32.92 9.80
C VAL A 34 37.67 33.44 9.80
N SER A 35 38.31 33.39 10.92
CA SER A 35 39.77 33.30 11.00
C SER A 35 40.24 33.11 12.45
N GLN A 36 41.23 32.24 12.59
CA GLN A 36 42.01 31.94 13.78
C GLN A 36 41.47 30.83 14.70
N ALA A 37 41.41 29.62 14.16
CA ALA A 37 41.49 28.42 14.98
C ALA A 37 42.77 27.65 14.60
N ALA A 38 43.90 28.30 14.80
CA ALA A 38 45.22 27.63 14.73
C ALA A 38 46.22 28.47 15.49
N GLN A 39 46.16 28.41 16.80
CA GLN A 39 47.18 28.72 17.79
C GLN A 39 46.52 29.06 19.11
N ASP A 40 46.38 28.05 19.94
CA ASP A 40 46.48 28.13 21.40
C ASP A 40 46.12 26.78 22.06
N ASP A 41 46.96 25.82 21.84
CA ASP A 41 46.86 24.52 22.49
C ASP A 41 47.83 24.45 23.69
N LYS A 42 47.85 25.47 24.53
CA LYS A 42 48.65 25.44 25.77
C LYS A 42 48.12 26.34 26.87
N ASN A 43 46.84 26.26 27.25
CA ASN A 43 46.41 26.85 28.52
C ASN A 43 45.05 26.34 29.00
N LEU A 44 44.89 25.03 28.96
CA LEU A 44 43.69 24.39 29.52
C LEU A 44 44.04 23.54 30.75
N LYS A 45 44.59 24.19 31.78
CA LYS A 45 44.58 23.63 33.14
C LYS A 45 44.36 24.78 34.11
N ASN A 46 43.20 24.83 34.63
CA ASN A 46 42.68 25.61 35.77
C ASN A 46 41.51 26.54 35.37
N LYS A 47 40.35 26.00 35.21
CA LYS A 47 39.14 26.71 35.58
C LYS A 47 38.24 25.78 36.40
N LYS A 48 38.01 26.18 37.60
CA LYS A 48 37.12 25.55 38.56
C LYS A 48 35.67 25.60 38.07
N SER A 49 34.96 24.56 38.45
CA SER A 49 33.51 24.38 38.37
C SER A 49 32.68 25.67 38.20
N ALA A 50 32.13 25.87 37.03
CA ALA A 50 31.03 26.80 36.85
C ALA A 50 29.78 26.18 37.51
N GLU A 51 29.14 26.93 38.37
CA GLU A 51 27.83 26.55 38.92
C GLU A 51 26.85 26.37 37.78
N GLN A 52 26.26 25.18 37.65
CA GLN A 52 25.09 24.96 36.79
C GLN A 52 23.97 25.90 37.25
N LYS A 53 23.70 26.96 36.51
CA LYS A 53 22.48 27.72 36.67
C LYS A 53 21.32 26.80 36.28
N ASN A 54 20.64 26.24 37.24
CA ASN A 54 19.36 25.60 37.04
C ASN A 54 18.40 26.68 36.49
N LEU A 55 18.20 26.70 35.20
CA LEU A 55 17.18 27.52 34.57
C LEU A 55 15.81 26.99 35.00
N THR A 56 15.21 27.62 35.99
CA THR A 56 13.87 27.29 36.42
C THR A 56 12.88 27.79 35.38
N VAL A 57 12.22 26.88 34.71
CA VAL A 57 11.15 27.23 33.75
C VAL A 57 9.92 27.63 34.56
N GLU A 58 9.48 28.86 34.41
CA GLU A 58 8.25 29.38 35.02
C GLU A 58 7.10 29.32 33.99
N ILE A 59 5.98 28.74 34.40
CA ILE A 59 4.81 28.55 33.53
C ILE A 59 3.60 29.21 34.16
N ASP A 60 2.97 30.13 33.43
CA ASP A 60 1.70 30.74 33.83
C ASP A 60 0.55 29.84 33.31
N LEU A 61 -0.03 29.06 34.19
CA LEU A 61 -1.06 28.09 33.81
C LEU A 61 -2.39 28.75 33.39
N ASP A 62 -2.76 29.84 34.06
CA ASP A 62 -4.02 30.52 33.81
C ASP A 62 -4.04 31.11 32.39
N GLY A 63 -5.05 30.72 31.59
CA GLY A 63 -5.19 31.15 30.19
C GLY A 63 -4.14 30.55 29.23
N ILE A 64 -3.51 29.43 29.59
CA ILE A 64 -2.44 28.83 28.78
C ILE A 64 -2.94 28.37 27.39
N ALA A 65 -4.18 27.90 27.32
CA ALA A 65 -4.78 27.45 26.04
C ALA A 65 -4.93 28.59 25.02
N ASP A 66 -5.06 29.84 25.49
CA ASP A 66 -5.20 31.02 24.64
C ASP A 66 -3.86 31.48 24.05
N ARG A 67 -2.75 30.85 24.47
CA ARG A 67 -1.40 31.19 24.05
C ARG A 67 -0.79 30.24 23.04
N ILE A 68 -1.64 29.38 22.43
CA ILE A 68 -1.25 28.49 21.35
C ILE A 68 -1.20 29.34 20.05
N ILE A 69 -0.06 29.32 19.41
CA ILE A 69 0.20 30.12 18.21
C ILE A 69 0.57 29.19 17.06
N GLU A 70 -0.07 29.35 15.92
CA GLU A 70 0.16 28.55 14.72
C GLU A 70 1.48 28.97 14.05
N PHE A 71 2.29 27.99 13.63
CA PHE A 71 3.49 28.27 12.84
C PHE A 71 3.10 28.81 11.46
N PRO A 72 3.89 29.74 10.90
CA PRO A 72 3.60 30.33 9.58
C PRO A 72 4.05 29.39 8.44
N VAL A 73 3.50 28.19 8.40
CA VAL A 73 3.80 27.16 7.39
C VAL A 73 2.48 26.68 6.75
N ALA A 74 2.57 26.03 5.61
CA ALA A 74 1.41 25.42 4.94
C ALA A 74 0.83 24.27 5.78
N GLU A 75 -0.36 23.85 5.48
CA GLU A 75 -0.90 22.59 6.05
C GLU A 75 -0.19 21.41 5.39
N GLY A 76 0.19 20.42 6.19
CA GLY A 76 0.94 19.26 5.70
C GLY A 76 0.94 18.13 6.71
N VAL A 77 1.74 17.13 6.43
CA VAL A 77 2.01 16.01 7.33
C VAL A 77 3.35 16.28 8.03
N TYR A 78 3.27 16.70 9.29
CA TYR A 78 4.43 17.02 10.12
C TYR A 78 4.53 15.93 11.20
N GLU A 79 5.65 15.23 11.25
CA GLU A 79 5.80 14.10 12.18
C GLU A 79 6.67 14.39 13.39
N GLN A 80 7.78 15.05 13.20
CA GLN A 80 8.75 15.29 14.28
C GLN A 80 9.08 16.78 14.37
N ILE A 81 9.09 17.30 15.59
CA ILE A 81 9.40 18.70 15.88
C ILE A 81 10.40 18.73 17.04
N THR A 82 11.49 19.48 16.86
CA THR A 82 12.50 19.66 17.91
C THR A 82 12.89 21.13 18.04
N GLY A 83 12.80 21.65 19.27
CA GLY A 83 13.25 23.00 19.58
C GLY A 83 14.77 23.05 19.79
N LEU A 84 15.40 24.05 19.21
CA LEU A 84 16.80 24.42 19.40
C LEU A 84 16.85 25.83 19.96
N ALA A 85 18.06 26.34 20.29
CA ALA A 85 18.22 27.73 20.71
C ALA A 85 17.84 28.67 19.54
N ASN A 86 16.78 29.46 19.71
CA ASN A 86 16.23 30.41 18.73
C ASN A 86 15.79 29.79 17.39
N LYS A 87 15.67 28.45 17.30
CA LYS A 87 15.27 27.73 16.08
C LYS A 87 14.35 26.56 16.43
N VAL A 88 13.62 26.10 15.42
CA VAL A 88 12.85 24.85 15.47
C VAL A 88 13.13 24.08 14.19
N VAL A 89 13.43 22.78 14.32
CA VAL A 89 13.53 21.88 13.18
C VAL A 89 12.31 20.95 13.19
N PHE A 90 11.78 20.65 12.00
CA PHE A 90 10.61 19.78 11.86
C PHE A 90 10.63 19.05 10.51
N SER A 91 10.16 17.82 10.51
CA SER A 91 10.04 17.02 9.29
C SER A 91 8.64 17.16 8.70
N GLU A 92 8.58 17.34 7.38
CA GLU A 92 7.33 17.39 6.60
C GLU A 92 7.38 16.29 5.55
N PHE A 93 6.31 15.51 5.46
CA PHE A 93 6.19 14.43 4.49
C PHE A 93 5.16 14.80 3.42
N PRO A 94 5.37 14.35 2.16
CA PRO A 94 4.41 14.66 1.12
C PRO A 94 3.04 14.03 1.43
N LEU A 95 1.98 14.72 1.06
CA LEU A 95 0.64 14.15 1.12
C LEU A 95 0.53 13.10 0.02
N SER A 96 0.53 11.84 0.41
CA SER A 96 0.22 10.79 -0.54
C SER A 96 -1.26 10.90 -0.92
N ALA A 97 -1.51 11.31 -2.15
CA ALA A 97 -2.87 11.49 -2.67
C ALA A 97 -3.40 10.22 -3.33
N SER A 98 -2.57 9.20 -3.44
CA SER A 98 -2.94 7.94 -4.08
C SER A 98 -3.11 6.83 -3.04
N PHE A 99 -4.28 6.19 -3.06
CA PHE A 99 -4.51 4.98 -2.28
C PHE A 99 -3.60 3.83 -2.74
N ASP A 100 -3.06 3.92 -3.95
CA ASP A 100 -2.15 2.91 -4.49
C ASP A 100 -0.77 2.96 -3.81
N ASP A 101 -0.36 4.14 -3.36
CA ASP A 101 0.92 4.32 -2.64
C ASP A 101 0.88 3.66 -1.24
N LEU A 102 -0.31 3.40 -0.72
CA LEU A 102 -0.48 2.70 0.57
C LEU A 102 -0.50 1.18 0.43
N ALA A 103 -0.50 0.67 -0.79
CA ALA A 103 -0.74 -0.75 -1.07
C ALA A 103 0.53 -1.59 -1.24
N SER A 104 1.70 -0.96 -1.39
CA SER A 104 2.95 -1.70 -1.51
C SER A 104 3.82 -1.48 -0.27
N GLU A 105 4.10 -2.56 0.44
CA GLU A 105 5.04 -2.52 1.58
C GLU A 105 6.44 -2.05 1.13
N ASP A 106 6.77 -2.24 -0.15
CA ASP A 106 8.04 -1.80 -0.73
C ASP A 106 8.13 -0.27 -0.91
N ASP A 107 6.99 0.44 -0.96
CA ASP A 107 6.98 1.90 -1.08
C ASP A 107 7.01 2.62 0.28
N LEU A 108 6.83 1.90 1.38
CA LEU A 108 6.97 2.46 2.74
C LEU A 108 8.43 2.76 3.11
N GLU A 109 9.40 2.32 2.30
CA GLU A 109 10.82 2.51 2.58
C GLU A 109 11.43 3.77 1.96
N LYS A 110 10.64 4.61 1.28
CA LYS A 110 11.18 5.86 0.75
C LYS A 110 11.05 6.97 1.78
N ASP A 111 12.16 7.30 2.40
CA ASP A 111 12.28 8.52 3.19
C ASP A 111 12.10 9.70 2.25
N GLU A 112 10.87 10.17 2.09
CA GLU A 112 10.53 11.30 1.21
C GLU A 112 10.32 12.60 1.97
N GLY A 113 10.60 12.59 3.26
CA GLY A 113 10.43 13.75 4.12
C GLY A 113 11.42 14.86 3.80
N ILE A 114 11.01 16.09 4.03
CA ILE A 114 11.86 17.29 3.96
C ILE A 114 12.07 17.78 5.38
N LEU A 115 13.33 18.03 5.73
CA LEU A 115 13.66 18.61 7.03
C LEU A 115 13.78 20.12 6.90
N TRP A 116 12.89 20.82 7.57
CA TRP A 116 12.81 22.27 7.61
C TRP A 116 13.39 22.81 8.91
N MET A 117 13.87 24.05 8.85
CA MET A 117 14.26 24.83 10.01
C MET A 117 13.55 26.18 9.96
N TYR A 118 12.92 26.57 11.06
CA TYR A 118 12.42 27.93 11.27
C TYR A 118 13.38 28.67 12.21
N ASP A 119 13.90 29.79 11.77
CA ASP A 119 14.81 30.66 12.55
C ASP A 119 14.00 31.84 13.10
N PHE A 120 13.88 31.92 14.43
CA PHE A 120 13.09 32.98 15.11
C PHE A 120 13.74 34.37 15.02
N GLU A 121 15.05 34.44 14.81
CA GLU A 121 15.74 35.72 14.68
C GLU A 121 15.57 36.33 13.27
N LYS A 122 15.70 35.49 12.26
CA LYS A 122 15.52 35.87 10.86
C LYS A 122 14.04 35.93 10.45
N GLN A 123 13.20 35.16 11.14
CA GLN A 123 11.79 34.92 10.80
C GLN A 123 11.64 34.29 9.41
N GLU A 124 12.55 33.35 9.11
CA GLU A 124 12.60 32.67 7.82
C GLU A 124 12.59 31.16 8.02
N ILE A 125 12.09 30.47 6.99
CA ILE A 125 12.09 29.03 6.90
C ILE A 125 13.14 28.61 5.86
N GLU A 126 13.99 27.66 6.22
CA GLU A 126 15.04 27.14 5.34
C GLU A 126 14.98 25.61 5.31
N THR A 127 15.26 24.99 4.16
CA THR A 127 15.42 23.54 4.04
C THR A 127 16.80 23.15 4.57
N ILE A 128 16.84 22.19 5.50
CA ILE A 128 18.11 21.60 5.94
C ILE A 128 18.54 20.52 4.95
N VAL A 129 17.64 19.57 4.65
CA VAL A 129 17.93 18.43 3.76
C VAL A 129 16.61 17.78 3.31
N ASP A 130 16.65 17.19 2.12
CA ASP A 130 15.56 16.39 1.55
C ASP A 130 15.82 14.90 1.81
N ASN A 131 14.78 14.10 1.62
CA ASN A 131 14.86 12.62 1.70
C ASN A 131 15.21 12.14 3.12
N VAL A 132 14.36 12.54 4.08
CA VAL A 132 14.54 12.25 5.51
C VAL A 132 13.39 11.36 6.01
N GLY A 133 13.74 10.25 6.68
CA GLY A 133 12.75 9.41 7.34
C GLY A 133 12.49 9.85 8.79
N PHE A 134 13.49 9.74 9.64
CA PHE A 134 13.35 10.16 11.04
C PHE A 134 14.49 11.08 11.45
N ILE A 135 14.25 11.87 12.49
CA ILE A 135 15.27 12.73 13.10
C ILE A 135 15.35 12.48 14.61
N GLN A 136 16.54 12.58 15.14
CA GLN A 136 16.78 12.53 16.58
C GLN A 136 17.88 13.54 16.93
N THR A 137 17.64 14.37 17.94
CA THR A 137 18.64 15.35 18.39
C THR A 137 19.16 14.99 19.76
N SER A 138 20.46 15.17 19.96
CA SER A 138 21.06 15.06 21.29
C SER A 138 21.54 16.43 21.75
N SER A 139 21.42 16.70 23.05
CA SER A 139 22.01 17.86 23.66
C SER A 139 23.24 17.39 24.49
N VAL A 140 24.41 17.90 24.15
CA VAL A 140 25.57 17.77 25.03
C VAL A 140 25.57 19.03 25.88
N ASP A 141 25.38 18.86 27.18
CA ASP A 141 25.32 19.97 28.13
C ASP A 141 26.74 20.31 28.56
N ASP A 142 27.44 21.06 27.71
CA ASP A 142 28.80 21.56 27.99
C ASP A 142 28.82 23.06 28.37
N GLY A 143 27.74 23.55 28.95
CA GLY A 143 27.65 24.94 29.39
C GLY A 143 27.21 25.90 28.24
N GLU A 144 27.89 27.02 28.09
CA GLU A 144 27.44 28.12 27.21
C GLU A 144 27.40 27.80 25.69
N ASN A 145 27.98 26.68 25.28
CA ASN A 145 28.00 26.25 23.88
C ASN A 145 27.47 24.82 23.70
N SER A 146 26.17 24.62 23.90
CA SER A 146 25.55 23.33 23.63
C SER A 146 25.35 23.16 22.13
N ALA A 147 26.35 22.66 21.43
CA ALA A 147 26.20 22.23 20.05
C ALA A 147 25.33 20.96 20.02
N ARG A 148 24.11 21.09 19.58
CA ARG A 148 23.22 19.94 19.44
C ARG A 148 23.57 19.19 18.17
N THR A 149 23.69 17.89 18.31
CA THR A 149 23.91 16.98 17.19
C THR A 149 22.56 16.44 16.73
N MET A 150 22.40 16.33 15.43
CA MET A 150 21.20 15.76 14.82
C MET A 150 21.58 14.52 14.05
N LEU A 151 20.91 13.41 14.35
CA LEU A 151 20.94 12.18 13.59
C LEU A 151 19.68 12.14 12.72
N TYR A 152 19.80 11.76 11.44
CA TYR A 152 18.63 11.47 10.62
C TYR A 152 18.88 10.25 9.74
N SER A 153 17.79 9.60 9.34
CA SER A 153 17.83 8.53 8.35
C SER A 153 17.54 9.07 6.94
N SER A 154 18.12 8.45 5.94
CA SER A 154 17.84 8.69 4.53
C SER A 154 17.98 7.34 3.81
N GLY A 155 16.85 6.69 3.56
CA GLY A 155 16.83 5.29 3.19
C GLY A 155 17.48 4.44 4.28
N ASP A 156 18.30 3.49 3.90
CA ASP A 156 19.03 2.61 4.82
C ASP A 156 20.26 3.25 5.48
N GLN A 157 20.48 4.54 5.26
CA GLN A 157 21.69 5.22 5.73
C GLN A 157 21.38 6.17 6.87
N LEU A 158 22.34 6.33 7.76
CA LEU A 158 22.27 7.29 8.88
C LEU A 158 23.30 8.40 8.69
N ARG A 159 22.90 9.62 9.00
CA ARG A 159 23.78 10.79 8.92
C ARG A 159 23.71 11.62 10.19
N VAL A 160 24.86 12.05 10.66
CA VAL A 160 25.01 12.89 11.86
C VAL A 160 25.54 14.26 11.45
N LEU A 161 24.78 15.30 11.79
CA LEU A 161 25.13 16.69 11.47
C LEU A 161 24.92 17.57 12.70
N GLU A 162 25.35 18.82 12.62
CA GLU A 162 25.04 19.83 13.60
C GLU A 162 23.58 20.27 13.41
N ALA A 163 22.80 20.26 14.50
CA ALA A 163 21.37 20.57 14.44
C ALA A 163 21.13 22.06 14.15
N GLY A 164 20.19 22.34 13.25
CA GLY A 164 19.79 23.69 12.92
C GLY A 164 20.76 24.43 11.98
N ILE A 165 21.57 23.68 11.24
CA ILE A 165 22.46 24.25 10.22
C ILE A 165 22.14 23.55 8.88
N PRO A 166 21.80 24.31 7.83
CA PRO A 166 21.58 23.72 6.51
C PRO A 166 22.81 22.99 5.97
N VAL A 167 22.61 21.88 5.31
CA VAL A 167 23.70 21.11 4.71
C VAL A 167 24.32 21.91 3.55
N PRO A 168 25.62 22.21 3.57
CA PRO A 168 26.24 22.89 2.44
C PRO A 168 26.08 22.10 1.14
N GLU A 169 25.86 22.79 0.04
CA GLU A 169 25.62 22.19 -1.29
C GLU A 169 26.71 21.17 -1.66
N GLU A 170 27.96 21.48 -1.29
CA GLU A 170 29.12 20.60 -1.53
C GLU A 170 28.97 19.24 -0.85
N LEU A 171 28.26 19.19 0.28
CA LEU A 171 28.08 17.98 1.08
C LEU A 171 26.76 17.27 0.81
N LYS A 172 25.84 17.88 0.05
CA LYS A 172 24.55 17.24 -0.25
C LYS A 172 24.72 15.95 -1.07
N ALA A 173 25.60 16.00 -2.08
CA ALA A 173 25.88 14.88 -2.97
C ALA A 173 27.07 14.02 -2.54
N GLU A 174 27.83 14.42 -1.52
CA GLU A 174 29.04 13.74 -1.09
C GLU A 174 28.71 12.48 -0.28
N LYS A 175 29.03 11.31 -0.82
CA LYS A 175 28.72 10.02 -0.18
C LYS A 175 29.91 9.27 0.46
N PRO A 176 31.16 9.76 0.50
CA PRO A 176 32.15 9.03 1.29
C PRO A 176 31.85 9.13 2.78
N PHE A 177 31.90 8.00 3.47
CA PHE A 177 31.72 7.93 4.91
C PHE A 177 32.87 8.68 5.59
N SER A 178 32.56 9.79 6.25
CA SER A 178 33.58 10.61 6.89
C SER A 178 32.95 11.49 7.97
N ARG A 179 33.78 11.97 8.90
CA ARG A 179 33.37 12.91 9.93
C ARG A 179 32.88 14.24 9.33
N LYS A 180 33.42 14.63 8.16
CA LYS A 180 33.02 15.87 7.48
C LYS A 180 31.65 15.73 6.82
N SER A 181 31.41 14.60 6.13
CA SER A 181 30.13 14.34 5.47
C SER A 181 29.02 13.99 6.44
N GLY A 182 29.38 13.44 7.61
CA GLY A 182 28.44 12.98 8.63
C GLY A 182 27.84 11.60 8.37
N TRP A 183 28.04 11.02 7.18
CA TRP A 183 27.50 9.69 6.86
C TRP A 183 28.18 8.59 7.66
N LEU A 184 27.38 7.70 8.25
CA LEU A 184 27.89 6.58 9.05
C LEU A 184 28.06 5.34 8.18
N ASP A 185 29.24 4.72 8.25
CA ASP A 185 29.49 3.45 7.57
C ASP A 185 28.99 2.30 8.43
N LEU A 186 27.72 1.96 8.24
CA LEU A 186 27.07 0.87 8.97
C LEU A 186 27.61 -0.50 8.54
N ASN A 187 28.16 -0.59 7.33
CA ASN A 187 28.73 -1.83 6.81
C ASN A 187 29.99 -2.30 7.53
N ARG A 188 30.62 -1.43 8.32
CA ARG A 188 31.79 -1.82 9.14
C ARG A 188 31.40 -2.48 10.47
N ILE A 189 30.10 -2.42 10.84
CA ILE A 189 29.63 -3.05 12.08
C ILE A 189 29.66 -4.58 11.87
N ARG A 190 30.27 -5.27 12.80
CA ARG A 190 30.35 -6.73 12.79
C ARG A 190 29.97 -7.25 14.16
N ILE A 191 29.11 -8.24 14.18
CA ILE A 191 28.75 -8.98 15.39
C ILE A 191 29.01 -10.46 15.14
N SER A 192 29.34 -11.16 16.21
CA SER A 192 29.51 -12.61 16.13
C SER A 192 28.23 -13.29 16.56
N VAL A 193 27.69 -14.13 15.71
CA VAL A 193 26.44 -14.85 15.94
C VAL A 193 26.73 -16.34 16.12
N GLN A 194 26.17 -16.92 17.16
CA GLN A 194 26.18 -18.37 17.40
C GLN A 194 24.83 -18.93 16.94
N TYR A 195 24.74 -19.35 15.71
CA TYR A 195 23.47 -19.70 15.06
C TYR A 195 22.65 -20.71 15.88
N GLN A 196 23.27 -21.73 16.46
CA GLN A 196 22.54 -22.74 17.25
C GLN A 196 21.87 -22.14 18.50
N GLU A 197 22.55 -21.22 19.17
CA GLU A 197 22.01 -20.55 20.35
C GLU A 197 20.90 -19.57 19.95
N GLU A 198 21.12 -18.80 18.89
CA GLU A 198 20.15 -17.85 18.35
C GLU A 198 18.89 -18.58 17.88
N TRP A 199 19.03 -19.63 17.06
CA TRP A 199 17.90 -20.41 16.56
C TRP A 199 17.12 -21.10 17.70
N THR A 200 17.81 -21.50 18.75
CA THR A 200 17.15 -22.05 19.95
C THR A 200 16.30 -20.96 20.62
N GLN A 201 16.84 -19.77 20.77
CA GLN A 201 16.11 -18.63 21.34
C GLN A 201 14.91 -18.24 20.47
N MET A 202 15.09 -18.17 19.15
CA MET A 202 14.03 -17.83 18.20
C MET A 202 12.87 -18.82 18.27
N PHE A 203 13.18 -20.11 18.31
CA PHE A 203 12.16 -21.16 18.43
C PHE A 203 11.41 -21.05 19.78
N GLN A 204 12.13 -20.83 20.88
CA GLN A 204 11.53 -20.63 22.21
C GLN A 204 10.64 -19.40 22.23
N GLU A 205 11.08 -18.32 21.61
CA GLU A 205 10.33 -17.06 21.54
C GLU A 205 9.06 -17.24 20.70
N SER A 206 9.14 -17.91 19.55
CA SER A 206 7.96 -18.22 18.73
C SER A 206 6.92 -19.00 19.53
N TRP A 207 7.38 -20.02 20.28
CA TRP A 207 6.52 -20.82 21.15
C TRP A 207 5.90 -19.95 22.25
N ARG A 208 6.72 -19.10 22.91
CA ARG A 208 6.28 -18.23 24.01
C ARG A 208 5.22 -17.22 23.53
N LEU A 209 5.46 -16.60 22.37
CA LEU A 209 4.53 -15.61 21.80
C LEU A 209 3.15 -16.23 21.53
N GLN A 210 3.11 -17.44 20.98
CA GLN A 210 1.83 -18.14 20.80
C GLN A 210 1.17 -18.41 22.14
N LYS A 211 1.93 -18.89 23.13
CA LYS A 211 1.40 -19.19 24.47
C LYS A 211 0.80 -17.96 25.16
N GLU A 212 1.43 -16.79 25.01
CA GLU A 212 1.02 -15.57 25.72
C GLU A 212 -0.09 -14.82 25.01
N PHE A 213 -0.19 -14.93 23.67
CA PHE A 213 -1.08 -14.06 22.89
C PHE A 213 -2.16 -14.80 22.12
N PHE A 214 -2.26 -16.11 22.22
CA PHE A 214 -3.33 -16.88 21.57
C PHE A 214 -4.69 -16.48 22.18
N TRP A 215 -5.73 -16.47 21.35
CA TRP A 215 -7.05 -15.94 21.71
C TRP A 215 -7.79 -16.69 22.82
N THR A 216 -7.41 -17.94 23.13
CA THR A 216 -7.89 -18.65 24.32
C THR A 216 -6.70 -18.99 25.22
N GLU A 217 -6.89 -18.81 26.53
CA GLU A 217 -5.84 -19.06 27.53
C GLU A 217 -5.32 -20.52 27.51
N ASP A 218 -6.22 -21.44 27.18
CA ASP A 218 -5.89 -22.88 27.11
C ASP A 218 -5.42 -23.34 25.70
N LEU A 219 -5.18 -22.39 24.79
CA LEU A 219 -4.82 -22.65 23.39
C LEU A 219 -5.79 -23.64 22.71
N SER A 220 -7.08 -23.45 22.97
CA SER A 220 -8.18 -24.31 22.48
C SER A 220 -7.99 -25.79 22.85
N GLY A 221 -7.35 -26.04 23.99
CA GLY A 221 -7.12 -27.40 24.52
C GLY A 221 -5.86 -28.09 23.99
N VAL A 222 -5.00 -27.38 23.26
CA VAL A 222 -3.74 -27.93 22.76
C VAL A 222 -2.72 -28.01 23.91
N ASP A 223 -2.13 -29.19 24.13
CA ASP A 223 -1.03 -29.37 25.09
C ASP A 223 0.25 -28.72 24.51
N TRP A 224 0.34 -27.40 24.67
CA TRP A 224 1.38 -26.58 24.04
C TRP A 224 2.78 -26.88 24.58
N GLU A 225 2.86 -27.34 25.83
CA GLU A 225 4.14 -27.79 26.42
C GLU A 225 4.61 -29.09 25.72
N ARG A 226 3.70 -30.02 25.48
CA ARG A 226 4.01 -31.25 24.74
C ARG A 226 4.41 -30.95 23.29
N VAL A 227 3.79 -29.95 22.66
CA VAL A 227 4.18 -29.50 21.31
C VAL A 227 5.63 -28.99 21.35
N TYR A 228 5.96 -28.12 22.31
CA TYR A 228 7.35 -27.67 22.50
C TYR A 228 8.32 -28.84 22.58
N GLN A 229 8.04 -29.81 23.49
CA GLN A 229 8.91 -30.96 23.69
C GLN A 229 9.06 -31.81 22.43
N ARG A 230 8.04 -31.90 21.60
CA ARG A 230 8.08 -32.64 20.33
C ARG A 230 9.07 -32.02 19.35
N TYR A 231 9.03 -30.72 19.16
CA TYR A 231 9.81 -30.04 18.12
C TYR A 231 11.21 -29.60 18.61
N ALA A 232 11.35 -29.18 19.87
CA ALA A 232 12.63 -28.68 20.41
C ALA A 232 13.76 -29.70 20.29
N ARG A 233 13.46 -31.00 20.37
CA ARG A 233 14.45 -32.07 20.20
C ARG A 233 15.09 -32.10 18.81
N LEU A 234 14.49 -31.43 17.81
CA LEU A 234 15.01 -31.33 16.44
C LEU A 234 15.99 -30.16 16.26
N LEU A 235 15.96 -29.17 17.15
CA LEU A 235 16.81 -27.97 17.06
C LEU A 235 18.31 -28.29 16.88
N PRO A 236 18.90 -29.27 17.60
CA PRO A 236 20.32 -29.55 17.38
C PRO A 236 20.65 -30.11 15.99
N ARG A 237 19.65 -30.48 15.20
CA ARG A 237 19.81 -31.03 13.84
C ARG A 237 19.60 -29.97 12.76
N VAL A 238 19.06 -28.79 13.15
CA VAL A 238 18.78 -27.69 12.21
C VAL A 238 20.12 -27.16 11.70
N GLY A 239 20.30 -27.20 10.38
CA GLY A 239 21.52 -26.78 9.71
C GLY A 239 21.39 -25.52 8.87
N SER A 240 20.18 -24.98 8.74
CA SER A 240 19.95 -23.77 7.96
C SER A 240 18.78 -22.96 8.53
N ARG A 241 18.73 -21.67 8.19
CA ARG A 241 17.64 -20.78 8.62
C ARG A 241 16.28 -21.27 8.08
N SER A 242 16.26 -21.79 6.84
CA SER A 242 15.02 -22.31 6.25
C SER A 242 14.50 -23.55 6.98
N GLU A 243 15.39 -24.42 7.45
CA GLU A 243 14.97 -25.57 8.29
C GLU A 243 14.40 -25.12 9.63
N LEU A 244 14.93 -24.02 10.20
CA LEU A 244 14.34 -23.44 11.41
C LEU A 244 12.92 -22.91 11.11
N SER A 245 12.75 -22.23 9.98
CA SER A 245 11.44 -21.74 9.52
C SER A 245 10.45 -22.89 9.41
N ASP A 246 10.84 -23.98 8.71
CA ASP A 246 10.01 -25.17 8.60
C ASP A 246 9.58 -25.69 9.98
N LEU A 247 10.52 -25.70 10.93
CA LEU A 247 10.26 -26.20 12.28
C LEU A 247 9.28 -25.28 13.05
N ILE A 248 9.41 -23.97 12.89
CA ILE A 248 8.48 -22.98 13.48
C ILE A 248 7.09 -23.17 12.85
N TRP A 249 6.99 -23.29 11.51
CA TRP A 249 5.73 -23.51 10.81
C TRP A 249 5.04 -24.81 11.29
N GLU A 250 5.79 -25.89 11.39
CA GLU A 250 5.27 -27.18 11.87
C GLU A 250 4.74 -27.07 13.31
N MET A 251 5.50 -26.38 14.17
CA MET A 251 5.09 -26.16 15.57
C MET A 251 3.80 -25.32 15.64
N GLN A 252 3.75 -24.22 14.91
CA GLN A 252 2.57 -23.33 14.90
C GLN A 252 1.35 -24.02 14.29
N GLY A 253 1.55 -24.91 13.31
CA GLY A 253 0.50 -25.71 12.71
C GLY A 253 -0.26 -26.59 13.69
N GLU A 254 0.37 -26.99 14.81
CA GLU A 254 -0.29 -27.78 15.86
C GLU A 254 -1.41 -27.01 16.58
N LEU A 255 -1.45 -25.67 16.43
CA LEU A 255 -2.55 -24.86 16.98
C LEU A 255 -3.88 -25.12 16.26
N GLY A 256 -3.83 -25.67 15.04
CA GLY A 256 -5.03 -26.03 14.28
C GLY A 256 -5.91 -24.83 13.92
N THR A 257 -5.30 -23.67 13.66
CA THR A 257 -6.02 -22.42 13.41
C THR A 257 -5.35 -21.64 12.28
N SER A 258 -6.09 -20.74 11.67
CA SER A 258 -5.56 -19.86 10.65
C SER A 258 -4.64 -18.78 11.24
N HIS A 259 -3.87 -18.13 10.39
CA HIS A 259 -3.13 -16.90 10.68
C HIS A 259 -1.99 -17.03 11.70
N ALA A 260 -1.49 -18.23 11.96
CA ALA A 260 -0.25 -18.48 12.70
C ALA A 260 0.89 -18.58 11.68
N TYR A 261 1.43 -17.45 11.23
CA TYR A 261 2.41 -17.34 10.15
C TYR A 261 3.81 -17.04 10.68
N GLU A 262 4.79 -17.22 9.81
CA GLU A 262 6.16 -16.75 10.01
C GLU A 262 6.66 -16.21 8.67
N TYR A 263 7.23 -15.01 8.68
CA TYR A 263 7.77 -14.39 7.46
C TYR A 263 8.87 -13.38 7.80
N GLY A 264 9.63 -12.99 6.78
CA GLY A 264 10.82 -12.15 6.96
C GLY A 264 11.99 -12.94 7.46
N GLY A 265 12.97 -12.28 8.05
CA GLY A 265 14.15 -12.90 8.66
C GLY A 265 15.42 -12.81 7.83
N ASP A 266 16.51 -13.24 8.44
CA ASP A 266 17.87 -13.08 7.88
C ASP A 266 18.22 -14.24 6.93
N TYR A 267 17.62 -14.21 5.72
CA TYR A 267 17.91 -15.19 4.67
C TYR A 267 18.94 -14.65 3.69
N PRO A 268 19.85 -15.49 3.20
CA PRO A 268 20.68 -15.13 2.07
C PRO A 268 19.81 -14.87 0.84
N TYR A 269 19.88 -13.68 0.28
CA TYR A 269 19.09 -13.34 -0.90
C TYR A 269 19.59 -14.10 -2.12
N ALA A 270 18.73 -14.83 -2.77
CA ALA A 270 19.03 -15.44 -4.06
C ALA A 270 19.18 -14.35 -5.13
N PRO A 271 20.07 -14.53 -6.11
CA PRO A 271 20.16 -13.57 -7.21
C PRO A 271 18.81 -13.40 -7.91
N ARG A 272 18.41 -12.16 -8.12
CA ARG A 272 17.16 -11.84 -8.81
C ARG A 272 17.45 -11.41 -10.24
N TYR A 273 16.65 -11.88 -11.16
CA TYR A 273 16.75 -11.58 -12.58
C TYR A 273 15.43 -10.94 -13.05
N PRO A 274 15.17 -9.67 -12.68
CA PRO A 274 13.88 -9.05 -12.99
C PRO A 274 13.71 -8.93 -14.51
N VAL A 275 12.62 -9.47 -15.02
CA VAL A 275 12.32 -9.49 -16.46
C VAL A 275 11.35 -8.36 -16.76
N GLY A 276 11.69 -7.49 -17.70
CA GLY A 276 10.80 -6.44 -18.16
C GLY A 276 9.57 -7.04 -18.86
N CYS A 277 8.38 -6.52 -18.51
CA CYS A 277 7.14 -7.00 -19.11
C CYS A 277 6.59 -5.95 -20.08
N LEU A 278 5.93 -6.42 -21.15
CA LEU A 278 5.39 -5.53 -22.19
C LEU A 278 3.85 -5.41 -22.10
N GLY A 279 3.21 -6.11 -21.16
CA GLY A 279 1.74 -6.11 -21.07
C GLY A 279 1.10 -6.73 -22.29
N ALA A 280 1.68 -7.81 -22.80
CA ALA A 280 1.23 -8.43 -24.06
C ALA A 280 1.55 -9.93 -24.09
N ASP A 281 0.71 -10.69 -24.76
CA ASP A 281 1.01 -12.08 -25.13
C ASP A 281 1.77 -12.06 -26.45
N ILE A 282 3.00 -12.55 -26.40
CA ILE A 282 3.91 -12.60 -27.55
C ILE A 282 4.22 -14.07 -27.82
N VAL A 283 3.80 -14.55 -28.98
CA VAL A 283 3.92 -15.97 -29.34
C VAL A 283 4.75 -16.16 -30.60
N PHE A 284 5.47 -17.27 -30.66
CA PHE A 284 6.26 -17.61 -31.84
C PHE A 284 5.35 -18.28 -32.89
N ASP A 285 5.22 -17.64 -34.05
CA ASP A 285 4.51 -18.20 -35.21
C ASP A 285 5.54 -18.99 -36.02
N SER A 286 5.45 -20.31 -36.00
CA SER A 286 6.38 -21.21 -36.70
C SER A 286 6.28 -21.10 -38.22
N LYS A 287 5.12 -20.69 -38.77
CA LYS A 287 4.93 -20.49 -40.22
C LYS A 287 5.63 -19.22 -40.69
N ARG A 288 5.52 -18.15 -39.92
CA ARG A 288 6.17 -16.86 -40.22
C ARG A 288 7.62 -16.81 -39.72
N ARG A 289 8.01 -17.75 -38.85
CA ARG A 289 9.28 -17.79 -38.12
C ARG A 289 9.56 -16.45 -37.42
N ALA A 290 8.54 -15.95 -36.71
CA ALA A 290 8.58 -14.62 -36.09
C ALA A 290 7.75 -14.60 -34.80
N TRP A 291 8.13 -13.73 -33.87
CA TRP A 291 7.40 -13.45 -32.65
C TRP A 291 6.29 -12.44 -32.98
N ILE A 292 5.05 -12.77 -32.61
CA ILE A 292 3.85 -11.98 -32.95
C ILE A 292 3.20 -11.47 -31.67
N PHE A 293 2.83 -10.21 -31.63
CA PHE A 293 1.96 -9.67 -30.59
C PHE A 293 0.56 -10.28 -30.78
N GLN A 294 0.27 -11.36 -30.07
CA GLN A 294 -1.01 -12.05 -30.17
C GLN A 294 -2.12 -11.23 -29.51
N LYS A 295 -1.82 -10.62 -28.36
CA LYS A 295 -2.73 -9.78 -27.61
C LYS A 295 -1.94 -8.67 -26.91
N ILE A 296 -2.50 -7.46 -26.90
CA ILE A 296 -1.97 -6.33 -26.12
C ILE A 296 -3.04 -5.97 -25.08
N TYR A 297 -2.67 -5.97 -23.82
CA TYR A 297 -3.59 -5.70 -22.72
C TYR A 297 -3.74 -4.19 -22.53
N SER A 298 -4.95 -3.67 -22.70
CA SER A 298 -5.19 -2.23 -22.53
C SER A 298 -5.03 -1.77 -21.09
N GLY A 299 -5.53 -2.55 -20.15
CA GLY A 299 -5.45 -2.19 -18.74
C GLY A 299 -6.20 -0.90 -18.39
N ASP A 300 -5.71 -0.17 -17.39
CA ASP A 300 -6.25 1.12 -16.97
C ASP A 300 -5.25 2.24 -17.26
N ILE A 301 -5.50 2.98 -18.34
CA ILE A 301 -4.58 4.04 -18.82
C ILE A 301 -4.44 5.23 -17.85
N TRP A 302 -5.31 5.31 -16.85
CA TRP A 302 -5.25 6.39 -15.83
C TRP A 302 -4.28 6.07 -14.69
N LYS A 303 -3.80 4.82 -14.64
CA LYS A 303 -2.89 4.37 -13.59
C LYS A 303 -1.58 3.89 -14.19
N THR A 304 -0.49 4.44 -13.68
CA THR A 304 0.87 3.99 -14.04
C THR A 304 1.02 2.52 -13.65
N ASN A 305 1.64 1.72 -14.50
CA ASN A 305 1.88 0.28 -14.30
C ASN A 305 0.63 -0.63 -14.39
N GLU A 306 -0.58 -0.07 -14.53
CA GLU A 306 -1.80 -0.85 -14.71
C GLU A 306 -2.28 -0.94 -16.18
N HIS A 307 -1.44 -0.52 -17.13
CA HIS A 307 -1.71 -0.63 -18.56
C HIS A 307 -0.46 -1.04 -19.32
N SER A 308 -0.65 -1.64 -20.49
CA SER A 308 0.49 -2.03 -21.34
C SER A 308 1.22 -0.79 -21.87
N PRO A 309 2.56 -0.75 -21.78
CA PRO A 309 3.31 0.32 -22.42
C PRO A 309 3.16 0.33 -23.95
N LEU A 310 2.69 -0.77 -24.54
CA LEU A 310 2.35 -0.84 -25.97
C LEU A 310 1.00 -0.18 -26.28
N ALA A 311 0.13 0.00 -25.28
CA ALA A 311 -1.16 0.66 -25.42
C ALA A 311 -1.09 2.17 -25.19
N GLU A 312 0.08 2.71 -24.86
CA GLU A 312 0.29 4.13 -24.65
C GLU A 312 -0.05 4.95 -25.91
N PRO A 313 -0.70 6.11 -25.75
CA PRO A 313 -0.94 7.00 -26.90
C PRO A 313 0.36 7.36 -27.62
N GLY A 314 0.39 7.14 -28.92
CA GLY A 314 1.56 7.44 -29.76
C GLY A 314 2.51 6.27 -29.95
N VAL A 315 2.27 5.12 -29.30
CA VAL A 315 3.05 3.90 -29.53
C VAL A 315 2.41 3.10 -30.66
N PRO A 316 3.02 3.06 -31.87
CA PRO A 316 2.38 2.44 -33.04
C PRO A 316 2.66 0.93 -33.10
N VAL A 317 2.14 0.18 -32.13
CA VAL A 317 2.20 -1.29 -32.09
C VAL A 317 0.79 -1.82 -32.03
N SER A 318 0.48 -2.87 -32.76
CA SER A 318 -0.85 -3.47 -32.84
C SER A 318 -0.77 -4.99 -32.75
N GLU A 319 -1.87 -5.59 -32.33
CA GLU A 319 -2.02 -7.05 -32.39
C GLU A 319 -1.83 -7.55 -33.84
N GLY A 320 -1.04 -8.60 -34.01
CA GLY A 320 -0.66 -9.13 -35.30
C GLY A 320 0.68 -8.61 -35.83
N ASP A 321 1.22 -7.56 -35.26
CA ASP A 321 2.58 -7.05 -35.61
C ASP A 321 3.64 -8.06 -35.16
N GLN A 322 4.79 -8.04 -35.85
CA GLN A 322 5.93 -8.92 -35.55
C GLN A 322 6.98 -8.17 -34.76
N LEU A 323 7.42 -8.75 -33.66
CA LEU A 323 8.55 -8.25 -32.86
C LEU A 323 9.84 -8.85 -33.43
N LEU A 324 10.64 -8.02 -34.09
CA LEU A 324 11.86 -8.47 -34.79
C LEU A 324 13.11 -8.40 -33.92
N ALA A 325 13.20 -7.39 -33.03
CA ALA A 325 14.40 -7.19 -32.21
C ALA A 325 14.03 -6.43 -30.92
N ILE A 326 14.80 -6.66 -29.86
CA ILE A 326 14.74 -5.95 -28.60
C ILE A 326 16.16 -5.42 -28.30
N GLY A 327 16.28 -4.13 -27.98
CA GLY A 327 17.59 -3.51 -27.71
C GLY A 327 18.56 -3.61 -28.88
N GLY A 328 18.04 -3.69 -30.11
CA GLY A 328 18.83 -3.88 -31.32
C GLY A 328 19.28 -5.33 -31.56
N VAL A 329 18.97 -6.26 -30.66
CA VAL A 329 19.33 -7.68 -30.82
C VAL A 329 18.17 -8.42 -31.51
N PRO A 330 18.40 -9.04 -32.68
CA PRO A 330 17.35 -9.77 -33.40
C PRO A 330 16.84 -10.99 -32.61
N LEU A 331 15.54 -11.24 -32.75
CA LEU A 331 14.87 -12.40 -32.20
C LEU A 331 14.75 -13.51 -33.24
N ASP A 332 14.79 -14.76 -32.79
CA ASP A 332 14.55 -15.94 -33.62
C ASP A 332 13.87 -17.05 -32.78
N GLU A 333 13.80 -18.25 -33.31
CA GLU A 333 13.14 -19.37 -32.61
C GLU A 333 13.84 -19.83 -31.33
N HIS A 334 15.12 -19.47 -31.19
CA HIS A 334 15.94 -19.83 -30.00
C HIS A 334 16.19 -18.64 -29.07
N LYS A 335 16.15 -17.44 -29.59
CA LYS A 335 16.36 -16.22 -28.81
C LYS A 335 15.00 -15.54 -28.56
N THR A 336 14.52 -15.66 -27.34
CA THR A 336 13.15 -15.29 -26.99
C THR A 336 13.05 -13.84 -26.48
N PRO A 337 11.86 -13.23 -26.55
CA PRO A 337 11.64 -11.91 -25.92
C PRO A 337 12.00 -11.89 -24.43
N GLY A 338 11.62 -12.93 -23.68
CA GLY A 338 11.91 -13.01 -22.25
C GLY A 338 13.39 -12.97 -21.93
N GLU A 339 14.21 -13.66 -22.76
CA GLU A 339 15.67 -13.64 -22.59
C GLU A 339 16.25 -12.22 -22.73
N LEU A 340 15.79 -11.47 -23.74
CA LEU A 340 16.30 -10.11 -23.99
C LEU A 340 15.72 -9.06 -23.05
N LEU A 341 14.69 -9.42 -22.28
CA LEU A 341 14.06 -8.52 -21.31
C LEU A 341 14.58 -8.76 -19.88
N VAL A 342 15.49 -9.71 -19.67
CA VAL A 342 16.15 -9.91 -18.36
C VAL A 342 16.89 -8.62 -17.98
N HIS A 343 16.71 -8.18 -16.73
CA HIS A 343 17.23 -6.91 -16.18
C HIS A 343 16.73 -5.65 -16.91
N GLN A 344 15.59 -5.78 -17.62
CA GLN A 344 14.97 -4.63 -18.28
C GLN A 344 13.70 -4.15 -17.57
N ALA A 345 13.36 -4.70 -16.40
CA ALA A 345 12.17 -4.29 -15.64
C ALA A 345 12.23 -2.80 -15.29
N GLY A 346 11.20 -2.04 -15.68
CA GLY A 346 11.13 -0.60 -15.45
C GLY A 346 12.04 0.25 -16.32
N GLN A 347 12.73 -0.35 -17.30
CA GLN A 347 13.69 0.35 -18.16
C GLN A 347 13.09 0.73 -19.52
N PHE A 348 13.66 1.75 -20.14
CA PHE A 348 13.31 2.11 -21.52
C PHE A 348 14.03 1.19 -22.49
N VAL A 349 13.26 0.48 -23.32
CA VAL A 349 13.78 -0.55 -24.24
C VAL A 349 13.31 -0.25 -25.65
N PRO A 350 14.23 -0.14 -26.63
CA PRO A 350 13.83 0.00 -28.04
C PRO A 350 13.40 -1.35 -28.61
N LEU A 351 12.22 -1.36 -29.20
CA LEU A 351 11.66 -2.52 -29.91
C LEU A 351 11.68 -2.25 -31.41
N THR A 352 12.09 -3.24 -32.22
CA THR A 352 11.95 -3.20 -33.67
C THR A 352 10.74 -4.02 -34.07
N VAL A 353 9.75 -3.37 -34.64
CA VAL A 353 8.44 -3.98 -34.95
C VAL A 353 8.17 -3.88 -36.45
N LEU A 354 7.69 -4.96 -37.04
CA LEU A 354 7.23 -5.02 -38.43
C LEU A 354 5.73 -5.09 -38.46
N GLU A 355 5.08 -4.18 -39.18
CA GLU A 355 3.63 -4.10 -39.30
C GLU A 355 3.05 -5.42 -39.84
N GLY A 356 2.14 -6.01 -39.06
CA GLY A 356 1.42 -7.23 -39.45
C GLY A 356 0.42 -6.93 -40.57
N GLY A 357 0.52 -7.68 -41.65
CA GLY A 357 -0.28 -7.41 -42.86
C GLY A 357 -1.77 -7.70 -42.70
N SER A 358 -2.53 -6.89 -42.02
CA SER A 358 -3.97 -6.79 -42.21
C SER A 358 -4.19 -5.73 -43.29
N LYS A 359 -4.38 -6.16 -44.54
CA LYS A 359 -4.59 -5.26 -45.69
C LYS A 359 -5.78 -4.33 -45.40
N LYS A 360 -5.50 -3.08 -45.07
CA LYS A 360 -6.55 -2.05 -45.19
C LYS A 360 -6.95 -1.98 -46.65
N LYS A 361 -8.19 -2.32 -46.99
CA LYS A 361 -8.73 -2.18 -48.34
C LYS A 361 -8.49 -0.75 -48.81
N GLY A 362 -7.60 -0.59 -49.83
CA GLY A 362 -7.32 0.69 -50.44
C GLY A 362 -5.91 1.25 -50.27
N ALA A 363 -4.98 0.56 -49.59
CA ALA A 363 -3.60 1.02 -49.46
C ALA A 363 -2.81 0.77 -50.76
N LYS A 364 -2.19 1.82 -51.28
CA LYS A 364 -1.44 1.81 -52.55
C LYS A 364 -0.01 1.24 -52.43
N SER A 365 0.43 0.80 -51.24
CA SER A 365 1.76 0.25 -51.04
C SER A 365 1.69 -1.09 -50.33
N ASN A 366 2.42 -2.08 -50.85
CA ASN A 366 2.53 -3.44 -50.30
C ASN A 366 3.78 -3.62 -49.41
N ALA A 367 4.55 -2.56 -49.12
CA ALA A 367 5.73 -2.67 -48.29
C ALA A 367 5.32 -2.66 -46.81
N ALA A 368 5.60 -3.74 -46.10
CA ALA A 368 5.44 -3.79 -44.63
C ALA A 368 6.42 -2.79 -43.98
N LEU A 369 5.92 -1.96 -43.10
CA LEU A 369 6.70 -0.90 -42.49
C LEU A 369 7.39 -1.39 -41.21
N THR A 370 8.74 -1.33 -41.21
CA THR A 370 9.52 -1.59 -40.01
C THR A 370 9.64 -0.28 -39.21
N ARG A 371 9.39 -0.36 -37.92
CA ARG A 371 9.42 0.79 -37.00
C ARG A 371 10.31 0.48 -35.80
N GLN A 372 10.93 1.51 -35.26
CA GLN A 372 11.55 1.44 -33.93
C GLN A 372 10.65 2.20 -32.95
N VAL A 373 10.38 1.56 -31.83
CA VAL A 373 9.50 2.08 -30.79
C VAL A 373 10.23 1.98 -29.45
N LEU A 374 10.29 3.07 -28.72
CA LEU A 374 10.88 3.07 -27.37
C LEU A 374 9.75 2.94 -26.35
N VAL A 375 9.79 1.91 -25.50
CA VAL A 375 8.78 1.68 -24.48
C VAL A 375 9.44 1.51 -23.12
N LYS A 376 8.78 1.97 -22.06
CA LYS A 376 9.20 1.70 -20.68
C LYS A 376 8.53 0.40 -20.24
N THR A 377 9.32 -0.63 -19.99
CA THR A 377 8.79 -1.94 -19.59
C THR A 377 8.18 -1.86 -18.20
N LEU A 378 7.21 -2.73 -17.93
CA LEU A 378 6.64 -2.92 -16.60
C LEU A 378 7.56 -3.80 -15.75
N ILE A 379 7.47 -3.66 -14.43
CA ILE A 379 8.14 -4.52 -13.45
C ILE A 379 7.42 -5.88 -13.36
N GLY A 380 6.09 -5.85 -13.52
CA GLY A 380 5.25 -7.03 -13.57
C GLY A 380 4.01 -6.73 -14.38
N GLU A 381 3.22 -7.75 -14.71
CA GLU A 381 2.01 -7.52 -15.52
C GLU A 381 0.74 -8.12 -14.88
N GLN A 382 0.80 -8.44 -13.58
CA GLN A 382 -0.37 -8.95 -12.86
C GLN A 382 -1.52 -7.94 -12.89
N GLU A 383 -1.23 -6.66 -12.60
CA GLU A 383 -2.27 -5.61 -12.57
C GLU A 383 -2.89 -5.38 -13.94
N VAL A 384 -2.09 -5.35 -14.98
CA VAL A 384 -2.58 -5.18 -16.35
C VAL A 384 -3.50 -6.34 -16.74
N ARG A 385 -3.10 -7.57 -16.40
CA ARG A 385 -3.91 -8.77 -16.68
C ARG A 385 -5.16 -8.82 -15.81
N TYR A 386 -5.05 -8.42 -14.56
CA TYR A 386 -6.18 -8.30 -13.64
C TYR A 386 -7.24 -7.32 -14.18
N ARG A 387 -6.82 -6.13 -14.59
CA ARG A 387 -7.71 -5.12 -15.17
C ARG A 387 -8.42 -5.66 -16.41
N GLU A 388 -7.70 -6.35 -17.27
CA GLU A 388 -8.28 -6.97 -18.46
C GLU A 388 -9.33 -8.03 -18.09
N TRP A 389 -9.02 -8.87 -17.09
CA TRP A 389 -9.94 -9.91 -16.63
C TRP A 389 -11.22 -9.30 -16.06
N VAL A 390 -11.12 -8.31 -15.19
CA VAL A 390 -12.27 -7.59 -14.61
C VAL A 390 -13.08 -6.92 -15.73
N GLY A 391 -12.41 -6.23 -16.65
CA GLY A 391 -13.04 -5.56 -17.78
C GLY A 391 -13.80 -6.53 -18.69
N ASN A 392 -13.24 -7.69 -18.96
CA ASN A 392 -13.87 -8.72 -19.78
C ASN A 392 -15.10 -9.32 -19.08
N ASN A 393 -15.02 -9.57 -17.77
CA ASN A 393 -16.16 -10.04 -16.99
C ASN A 393 -17.29 -9.01 -16.99
N MET A 394 -16.97 -7.73 -16.81
CA MET A 394 -17.95 -6.64 -16.86
C MET A 394 -18.63 -6.56 -18.24
N LYS A 395 -17.85 -6.62 -19.33
CA LYS A 395 -18.37 -6.63 -20.71
C LYS A 395 -19.27 -7.85 -20.97
N SER A 396 -18.86 -9.01 -20.44
CA SER A 396 -19.62 -10.25 -20.57
C SER A 396 -20.98 -10.15 -19.87
N VAL A 397 -20.99 -9.67 -18.61
CA VAL A 397 -22.23 -9.47 -17.84
C VAL A 397 -23.13 -8.45 -18.55
N ASP A 398 -22.57 -7.33 -18.98
CA ASP A 398 -23.32 -6.29 -19.68
C ASP A 398 -23.99 -6.84 -20.93
N SER A 399 -23.23 -7.55 -21.77
CA SER A 399 -23.73 -8.16 -23.02
C SER A 399 -24.82 -9.21 -22.76
N LEU A 400 -24.57 -10.15 -21.84
CA LEU A 400 -25.49 -11.26 -21.55
C LEU A 400 -26.78 -10.77 -20.87
N THR A 401 -26.77 -9.61 -20.26
CA THR A 401 -27.94 -9.06 -19.56
C THR A 401 -28.56 -7.85 -20.26
N ALA A 402 -28.06 -7.49 -21.44
CA ALA A 402 -28.49 -6.30 -22.21
C ALA A 402 -28.42 -5.04 -21.33
N GLY A 403 -27.32 -4.86 -20.60
CA GLY A 403 -27.06 -3.68 -19.79
C GLY A 403 -27.82 -3.61 -18.46
N ARG A 404 -28.59 -4.63 -18.11
CA ARG A 404 -29.47 -4.59 -16.93
C ARG A 404 -28.75 -4.90 -15.62
N VAL A 405 -27.58 -5.54 -15.69
CA VAL A 405 -26.84 -6.00 -14.49
C VAL A 405 -25.45 -5.40 -14.48
N GLY A 406 -25.05 -4.89 -13.33
CA GLY A 406 -23.69 -4.42 -13.08
C GLY A 406 -22.79 -5.52 -12.56
N TYR A 407 -21.50 -5.31 -12.69
CA TYR A 407 -20.46 -6.22 -12.19
C TYR A 407 -19.32 -5.41 -11.61
N LEU A 408 -18.85 -5.82 -10.45
CA LEU A 408 -17.61 -5.30 -9.87
C LEU A 408 -16.85 -6.45 -9.21
N HIS A 409 -15.53 -6.34 -9.15
CA HIS A 409 -14.66 -7.29 -8.48
C HIS A 409 -13.97 -6.59 -7.31
N LEU A 410 -13.85 -7.30 -6.18
CA LEU A 410 -13.15 -6.83 -4.99
C LEU A 410 -11.93 -7.73 -4.79
N PRO A 411 -10.73 -7.23 -5.09
CA PRO A 411 -9.52 -8.08 -5.00
C PRO A 411 -9.09 -8.37 -3.56
N ASP A 412 -9.44 -7.48 -2.66
CA ASP A 412 -9.14 -7.61 -1.22
C ASP A 412 -10.19 -6.86 -0.40
N MET A 413 -10.05 -6.89 0.90
CA MET A 413 -10.84 -6.09 1.84
C MET A 413 -9.95 -5.05 2.53
N SER A 414 -9.14 -4.35 1.73
CA SER A 414 -8.21 -3.32 2.20
C SER A 414 -8.43 -2.01 1.42
N THR A 415 -7.42 -1.15 1.38
CA THR A 415 -7.48 0.14 0.66
C THR A 415 -7.77 -0.04 -0.84
N HIS A 416 -7.17 -1.05 -1.48
CA HIS A 416 -7.40 -1.32 -2.89
C HIS A 416 -8.85 -1.78 -3.12
N GLY A 417 -9.32 -2.76 -2.35
CA GLY A 417 -10.69 -3.28 -2.49
C GLY A 417 -11.77 -2.22 -2.26
N ILE A 418 -11.63 -1.35 -1.25
CA ILE A 418 -12.62 -0.31 -1.00
C ILE A 418 -12.61 0.77 -2.10
N ALA A 419 -11.43 1.07 -2.66
CA ALA A 419 -11.32 1.98 -3.81
C ALA A 419 -12.04 1.39 -5.04
N GLU A 420 -11.79 0.11 -5.35
CA GLU A 420 -12.46 -0.61 -6.43
C GLU A 420 -13.97 -0.71 -6.20
N PHE A 421 -14.37 -0.92 -4.95
CA PHE A 421 -15.79 -0.93 -4.59
C PHE A 421 -16.46 0.40 -4.95
N HIS A 422 -15.91 1.52 -4.48
CA HIS A 422 -16.53 2.83 -4.73
C HIS A 422 -16.53 3.18 -6.22
N ARG A 423 -15.43 2.90 -6.92
CA ARG A 423 -15.31 3.10 -8.37
C ARG A 423 -16.37 2.30 -9.13
N GLY A 424 -16.50 1.01 -8.85
CA GLY A 424 -17.43 0.11 -9.52
C GLY A 424 -18.87 0.33 -9.09
N TYR A 425 -19.13 0.46 -7.80
CA TYR A 425 -20.46 0.58 -7.22
C TYR A 425 -21.20 1.82 -7.76
N LEU A 426 -20.55 2.98 -7.71
CA LEU A 426 -21.16 4.24 -8.17
C LEU A 426 -21.50 4.18 -9.67
N ALA A 427 -20.67 3.51 -10.47
CA ALA A 427 -20.91 3.35 -11.90
C ALA A 427 -22.05 2.36 -12.22
N GLN A 428 -22.35 1.40 -11.33
CA GLN A 428 -23.22 0.27 -11.60
C GLN A 428 -24.54 0.29 -10.79
N VAL A 429 -24.63 1.03 -9.74
CA VAL A 429 -25.76 1.05 -8.80
C VAL A 429 -27.12 1.35 -9.41
N UNK A 430 -27.16 1.69 -10.36
CA UNK A 430 -28.27 2.03 -11.08
C UNK A 430 -28.89 0.97 -11.85
N ARG A 431 -28.11 -0.05 -11.90
CA ARG A 431 -28.58 -1.20 -12.69
C ARG A 431 -29.70 -1.96 -11.96
N UNK A 432 -30.21 -2.90 -12.64
CA UNK A 432 -31.21 -3.60 -12.11
C UNK A 432 -30.83 -4.69 -11.26
N GLY A 433 -29.67 -5.05 -11.31
CA GLY A 433 -28.98 -6.03 -10.48
C GLY A 433 -27.50 -5.74 -10.40
N LEU A 434 -26.84 -6.29 -9.35
CA LEU A 434 -25.40 -6.12 -9.19
C LEU A 434 -24.77 -7.45 -8.79
N ILE A 435 -23.73 -7.85 -9.52
CA ILE A 435 -22.88 -9.00 -9.18
C ILE A 435 -21.62 -8.43 -8.51
N VAL A 436 -21.35 -8.87 -7.29
CA VAL A 436 -20.13 -8.55 -6.53
C VAL A 436 -19.27 -9.81 -6.52
N ASP A 437 -18.16 -9.76 -7.20
CA ASP A 437 -17.26 -10.90 -7.35
C ASP A 437 -16.12 -10.73 -6.31
N VAL A 438 -16.02 -11.68 -5.37
CA VAL A 438 -14.97 -11.70 -4.35
C VAL A 438 -14.07 -12.93 -4.52
N ARG A 439 -14.06 -13.52 -5.71
CA ARG A 439 -13.10 -14.60 -6.00
C ARG A 439 -11.67 -14.07 -5.88
N TYR A 440 -10.80 -14.86 -5.28
CA TYR A 440 -9.38 -14.51 -5.05
C TYR A 440 -9.19 -13.34 -4.09
N ASN A 441 -10.20 -12.98 -3.32
CA ASN A 441 -10.11 -11.90 -2.33
C ASN A 441 -9.31 -12.38 -1.12
N ALA A 442 -8.15 -11.78 -0.88
CA ALA A 442 -7.20 -12.20 0.16
C ALA A 442 -7.56 -11.71 1.57
N GLY A 443 -8.68 -10.98 1.72
CA GLY A 443 -9.10 -10.45 3.02
C GLY A 443 -8.61 -9.03 3.29
N GLY A 444 -8.63 -8.64 4.55
CA GLY A 444 -8.34 -7.28 5.01
C GLY A 444 -9.15 -6.95 6.25
N MET A 445 -9.78 -5.76 6.28
CA MET A 445 -10.59 -5.33 7.43
C MET A 445 -11.71 -4.34 7.07
N VAL A 446 -12.01 -4.12 5.77
CA VAL A 446 -13.01 -3.11 5.35
C VAL A 446 -14.36 -3.70 4.95
N SER A 447 -14.56 -5.03 5.11
CA SER A 447 -15.84 -5.65 4.77
C SER A 447 -17.05 -4.97 5.43
N PRO A 448 -16.97 -4.49 6.70
CA PRO A 448 -18.13 -3.81 7.28
C PRO A 448 -18.57 -2.55 6.53
N LEU A 449 -17.61 -1.78 6.00
CA LEU A 449 -17.90 -0.56 5.23
C LEU A 449 -18.62 -0.89 3.91
N ILE A 450 -18.19 -1.97 3.27
CA ILE A 450 -18.80 -2.44 2.00
C ILE A 450 -20.19 -2.99 2.27
N LEU A 451 -20.35 -3.81 3.33
CA LEU A 451 -21.63 -4.39 3.71
C LEU A 451 -22.65 -3.31 4.09
N GLU A 452 -22.22 -2.27 4.80
CA GLU A 452 -23.08 -1.13 5.13
C GLU A 452 -23.71 -0.54 3.85
N LYS A 453 -22.90 -0.31 2.80
CA LYS A 453 -23.40 0.23 1.53
C LYS A 453 -24.34 -0.74 0.82
N LEU A 454 -23.99 -2.03 0.78
CA LEU A 454 -24.80 -3.06 0.10
C LEU A 454 -26.12 -3.32 0.85
N ALA A 455 -26.14 -3.16 2.17
CA ALA A 455 -27.32 -3.38 3.00
C ALA A 455 -28.31 -2.20 3.00
N HIS A 456 -27.94 -1.05 2.46
CA HIS A 456 -28.83 0.10 2.37
C HIS A 456 -30.07 -0.26 1.54
N ARG A 457 -31.23 -0.11 2.13
CA ARG A 457 -32.51 -0.39 1.47
C ARG A 457 -33.01 0.83 0.71
N HIS A 458 -33.48 0.60 -0.50
CA HIS A 458 -34.16 1.60 -1.29
C HIS A 458 -35.52 1.91 -0.61
N LEU A 459 -35.75 3.16 -0.24
CA LEU A 459 -36.93 3.58 0.52
C LEU A 459 -37.90 4.42 -0.30
N GLY A 460 -37.43 5.11 -1.34
CA GLY A 460 -38.27 6.00 -2.13
C GLY A 460 -37.47 6.75 -3.18
N TYR A 461 -38.03 7.87 -3.61
CA TYR A 461 -37.42 8.68 -4.67
C TYR A 461 -37.49 10.16 -4.30
N ASP A 462 -36.41 10.87 -4.57
CA ASP A 462 -36.41 12.33 -4.70
C ASP A 462 -36.93 12.67 -6.09
N VAL A 463 -38.05 13.36 -6.15
CA VAL A 463 -38.71 13.70 -7.43
C VAL A 463 -38.60 15.21 -7.66
N PRO A 464 -37.61 15.63 -8.45
CA PRO A 464 -37.43 17.07 -8.72
C PRO A 464 -38.44 17.55 -9.79
N ARG A 465 -38.60 18.88 -9.89
CA ARG A 465 -39.42 19.49 -10.93
C ARG A 465 -38.86 19.21 -12.34
N TRP A 466 -37.54 19.21 -12.44
CA TRP A 466 -36.81 18.94 -13.70
C TRP A 466 -35.77 17.84 -13.45
N GLY A 467 -35.60 16.98 -14.44
CA GLY A 467 -34.68 15.87 -14.37
C GLY A 467 -35.39 14.56 -14.06
N SER A 468 -34.63 13.53 -13.84
CA SER A 468 -35.14 12.19 -13.51
C SER A 468 -35.20 12.01 -11.99
N PRO A 469 -36.18 11.24 -11.50
CA PRO A 469 -36.18 10.87 -10.08
C PRO A 469 -34.93 10.10 -9.70
N GLU A 470 -34.42 10.37 -8.51
CA GLU A 470 -33.23 9.71 -7.95
C GLU A 470 -33.61 8.86 -6.74
N SER A 471 -32.86 7.79 -6.52
CA SER A 471 -33.12 6.87 -5.39
C SER A 471 -32.91 7.57 -4.05
N TYR A 472 -33.79 7.28 -3.11
CA TYR A 472 -33.62 7.70 -1.71
C TYR A 472 -33.48 6.46 -0.82
N PRO A 473 -32.39 6.34 -0.02
CA PRO A 473 -31.18 7.19 -0.05
C PRO A 473 -30.42 7.12 -1.39
N TYR A 474 -29.61 8.13 -1.64
CA TYR A 474 -28.78 8.18 -2.85
C TYR A 474 -27.90 6.94 -2.97
N HIS A 475 -27.63 6.54 -4.20
CA HIS A 475 -26.74 5.43 -4.53
C HIS A 475 -27.18 4.10 -3.87
N THR A 476 -28.48 3.86 -3.80
CA THR A 476 -29.04 2.60 -3.27
C THR A 476 -29.48 1.70 -4.42
N LEU A 477 -29.05 0.44 -4.39
CA LEU A 477 -29.45 -0.56 -5.37
C LEU A 477 -30.97 -0.84 -5.22
N ARG A 478 -31.69 -0.81 -6.33
CA ARG A 478 -33.13 -1.08 -6.36
C ARG A 478 -33.46 -2.54 -6.64
N GLY A 479 -32.50 -3.31 -7.11
CA GLY A 479 -32.68 -4.66 -7.58
C GLY A 479 -31.99 -5.72 -6.76
N HIS A 480 -31.51 -6.73 -7.43
CA HIS A 480 -30.93 -7.92 -6.80
C HIS A 480 -29.43 -7.84 -6.66
N LEU A 481 -28.92 -8.45 -5.60
CA LEU A 481 -27.49 -8.65 -5.36
C LEU A 481 -27.19 -10.14 -5.47
N ILE A 482 -26.06 -10.48 -6.06
CA ILE A 482 -25.45 -11.83 -6.01
C ILE A 482 -23.96 -11.66 -5.75
N VAL A 483 -23.42 -12.51 -4.89
CA VAL A 483 -21.96 -12.57 -4.65
C VAL A 483 -21.40 -13.83 -5.30
N ILE A 484 -20.23 -13.71 -5.94
CA ILE A 484 -19.46 -14.86 -6.41
C ILE A 484 -18.24 -15.01 -5.47
N ALA A 485 -17.99 -16.23 -5.00
CA ALA A 485 -16.83 -16.54 -4.16
C ALA A 485 -16.20 -17.86 -4.58
N ASN A 486 -14.93 -18.06 -4.22
CA ASN A 486 -14.25 -19.34 -4.44
C ASN A 486 -13.38 -19.69 -3.23
N GLN A 487 -12.65 -20.81 -3.32
CA GLN A 487 -11.81 -21.33 -2.24
C GLN A 487 -10.61 -20.42 -1.91
N PHE A 488 -10.37 -19.39 -2.69
CA PHE A 488 -9.33 -18.38 -2.44
C PHE A 488 -9.89 -17.08 -1.87
N THR A 489 -11.22 -17.04 -1.60
CA THR A 489 -11.86 -15.95 -0.85
C THR A 489 -11.60 -16.23 0.62
N GLY A 490 -10.79 -15.42 1.28
CA GLY A 490 -10.34 -15.74 2.64
C GLY A 490 -10.35 -14.56 3.60
N SER A 491 -10.18 -14.86 4.88
CA SER A 491 -10.04 -13.90 5.96
C SER A 491 -11.25 -12.94 6.01
N ASP A 492 -11.06 -11.63 5.86
CA ASP A 492 -12.20 -10.68 5.81
C ASP A 492 -13.12 -10.96 4.60
N GLY A 493 -12.66 -11.71 3.59
CA GLY A 493 -13.51 -12.23 2.52
C GLY A 493 -14.47 -13.31 3.01
N ASP A 494 -14.04 -14.21 3.91
CA ASP A 494 -14.91 -15.15 4.61
C ASP A 494 -15.95 -14.38 5.47
N MET A 495 -15.47 -13.35 6.18
CA MET A 495 -16.32 -12.51 7.03
C MET A 495 -17.37 -11.78 6.20
N PHE A 496 -16.98 -11.26 5.05
CA PHE A 496 -17.88 -10.61 4.10
C PHE A 496 -18.97 -11.57 3.63
N THR A 497 -18.60 -12.77 3.17
CA THR A 497 -19.55 -13.74 2.63
C THR A 497 -20.48 -14.28 3.72
N THR A 498 -19.96 -14.54 4.93
CA THR A 498 -20.76 -14.93 6.11
C THR A 498 -21.82 -13.85 6.43
N SER A 499 -21.37 -12.60 6.52
CA SER A 499 -22.23 -11.46 6.87
C SER A 499 -23.25 -11.18 5.76
N PHE A 500 -22.86 -11.28 4.50
CA PHE A 500 -23.74 -11.11 3.35
C PHE A 500 -24.92 -12.09 3.41
N ARG A 501 -24.65 -13.35 3.74
CA ARG A 501 -25.68 -14.39 3.91
C ARG A 501 -26.54 -14.12 5.15
N GLN A 502 -25.91 -13.77 6.28
CA GLN A 502 -26.65 -13.47 7.53
C GLN A 502 -27.60 -12.27 7.35
N LEU A 503 -27.19 -11.27 6.58
CA LEU A 503 -28.02 -10.10 6.25
C LEU A 503 -29.06 -10.39 5.15
N GLN A 504 -29.03 -11.59 4.55
CA GLN A 504 -29.96 -12.03 3.49
C GLN A 504 -29.99 -11.07 2.30
N LEU A 505 -28.82 -10.56 1.89
CA LEU A 505 -28.72 -9.58 0.81
C LEU A 505 -28.91 -10.20 -0.58
N GLY A 506 -28.63 -11.51 -0.71
CA GLY A 506 -28.77 -12.24 -1.97
C GLY A 506 -28.10 -13.60 -1.90
N PRO A 507 -28.13 -14.39 -2.98
CA PRO A 507 -27.46 -15.68 -2.99
C PRO A 507 -25.95 -15.55 -3.18
N LEU A 508 -25.23 -16.52 -2.62
CA LEU A 508 -23.78 -16.73 -2.80
C LEU A 508 -23.59 -17.87 -3.81
N VAL A 509 -22.82 -17.61 -4.86
CA VAL A 509 -22.58 -18.56 -5.97
C VAL A 509 -21.09 -18.88 -6.01
N GLY A 510 -20.75 -20.13 -6.31
CA GLY A 510 -19.36 -20.53 -6.54
C GLY A 510 -18.92 -21.69 -5.69
N LYS A 511 -17.82 -21.55 -4.95
CA LYS A 511 -17.28 -22.60 -4.09
C LYS A 511 -17.18 -22.11 -2.65
N ARG A 512 -17.08 -23.09 -1.72
CA ARG A 512 -16.80 -22.79 -0.32
C ARG A 512 -15.55 -21.93 -0.19
N THR A 513 -15.63 -20.91 0.65
CA THR A 513 -14.52 -19.99 0.90
C THR A 513 -13.42 -20.65 1.75
N TRP A 514 -12.32 -19.95 1.98
CA TRP A 514 -11.11 -20.50 2.63
C TRP A 514 -11.35 -20.94 4.07
N GLY A 515 -11.96 -20.10 4.89
CA GLY A 515 -12.27 -20.45 6.28
C GLY A 515 -11.19 -20.07 7.27
N GLY A 516 -10.55 -18.94 7.10
CA GLY A 516 -9.60 -18.44 8.08
C GLY A 516 -10.04 -17.07 8.60
N VAL A 517 -10.67 -17.03 9.78
CA VAL A 517 -11.27 -15.79 10.33
C VAL A 517 -10.68 -15.39 11.68
N ILE A 518 -9.62 -16.03 12.13
CA ILE A 518 -8.94 -15.64 13.37
C ILE A 518 -8.19 -14.32 13.08
N GLY A 519 -8.33 -13.34 13.96
CA GLY A 519 -7.60 -12.08 13.84
C GLY A 519 -6.16 -12.21 14.28
N ILE A 520 -5.26 -11.52 13.61
CA ILE A 520 -3.82 -11.67 13.81
C ILE A 520 -3.18 -10.37 14.31
N ASP A 521 -2.04 -10.54 14.99
CA ASP A 521 -1.14 -9.45 15.32
C ASP A 521 0.29 -9.92 15.01
N GLY A 522 1.05 -9.10 14.30
CA GLY A 522 2.44 -9.35 13.92
C GLY A 522 3.42 -8.33 14.48
N ARG A 523 3.10 -7.77 15.64
CA ARG A 523 3.92 -6.70 16.24
C ARG A 523 5.26 -7.16 16.80
N TYR A 524 5.43 -8.46 17.02
CA TYR A 524 6.63 -9.01 17.68
C TYR A 524 7.54 -9.65 16.65
N GLN A 525 8.79 -9.24 16.67
CA GLN A 525 9.82 -9.80 15.79
C GLN A 525 10.83 -10.61 16.59
N LEU A 526 11.33 -11.67 15.97
CA LEU A 526 12.44 -12.45 16.47
C LEU A 526 13.75 -11.68 16.25
N VAL A 527 14.84 -12.16 16.83
CA VAL A 527 16.12 -11.44 16.84
C VAL A 527 16.68 -11.16 15.44
N ASP A 528 16.32 -11.98 14.45
CA ASP A 528 16.76 -11.82 13.05
C ASP A 528 15.77 -11.00 12.18
N GLY A 529 14.79 -10.36 12.80
CA GLY A 529 13.75 -9.61 12.09
C GLY A 529 12.58 -10.44 11.58
N THR A 530 12.56 -11.74 11.85
CA THR A 530 11.41 -12.59 11.52
C THR A 530 10.18 -12.14 12.30
N THR A 531 9.06 -11.94 11.61
CA THR A 531 7.76 -11.74 12.25
C THR A 531 7.04 -13.08 12.40
N THR A 532 6.57 -13.39 13.61
CA THR A 532 5.60 -14.44 13.83
C THR A 532 4.27 -13.80 14.20
N THR A 533 3.20 -14.21 13.54
CA THR A 533 1.86 -13.68 13.85
C THR A 533 1.18 -14.53 14.88
N GLN A 534 0.43 -13.89 15.77
CA GLN A 534 -0.32 -14.57 16.83
C GLN A 534 -1.81 -14.45 16.57
N PRO A 535 -2.54 -15.58 16.56
CA PRO A 535 -4.02 -15.58 16.50
C PRO A 535 -4.59 -15.01 17.81
N GLN A 536 -4.87 -13.71 17.86
CA GLN A 536 -5.18 -12.99 19.11
C GLN A 536 -6.67 -12.86 19.40
N TYR A 537 -7.55 -12.98 18.40
CA TYR A 537 -8.99 -12.90 18.62
C TYR A 537 -9.72 -13.73 17.57
N SER A 538 -10.91 -14.21 17.93
CA SER A 538 -11.78 -14.95 17.03
C SER A 538 -13.11 -14.22 16.89
N ILE A 539 -13.86 -14.55 15.84
CA ILE A 539 -15.16 -13.95 15.60
C ILE A 539 -16.26 -15.01 15.75
N TRP A 540 -17.24 -14.68 16.55
CA TRP A 540 -18.44 -15.51 16.75
C TRP A 540 -19.61 -14.88 15.99
N PHE A 541 -20.19 -15.62 15.06
CA PHE A 541 -21.33 -15.16 14.27
C PHE A 541 -22.64 -15.71 14.84
N HIS A 542 -23.69 -14.89 14.87
CA HIS A 542 -24.99 -15.29 15.44
C HIS A 542 -25.58 -16.54 14.78
N HIS A 543 -25.40 -16.71 13.47
CA HIS A 543 -25.99 -17.85 12.75
C HIS A 543 -25.02 -19.04 12.59
N ALA A 544 -23.71 -18.81 12.66
CA ALA A 544 -22.69 -19.81 12.41
C ALA A 544 -21.83 -20.14 13.64
N GLY A 545 -21.92 -19.33 14.72
CA GLY A 545 -21.05 -19.52 15.89
C GLY A 545 -19.60 -19.37 15.51
N TRP A 546 -18.75 -20.30 15.93
CA TRP A 546 -17.32 -20.35 15.65
C TRP A 546 -16.99 -21.10 14.36
N THR A 547 -17.99 -21.69 13.66
CA THR A 547 -17.72 -22.71 12.63
C THR A 547 -17.17 -22.17 11.31
N VAL A 548 -17.05 -20.86 11.14
CA VAL A 548 -16.43 -20.29 9.93
C VAL A 548 -14.92 -20.58 9.92
N GLU A 549 -14.28 -20.50 11.09
CA GLU A 549 -12.87 -20.90 11.21
C GLU A 549 -12.71 -22.39 10.85
N ASN A 550 -11.75 -22.71 10.03
CA ASN A 550 -11.42 -24.05 9.53
C ASN A 550 -12.50 -24.70 8.64
N HIS A 551 -13.56 -23.95 8.27
CA HIS A 551 -14.58 -24.47 7.35
C HIS A 551 -14.82 -23.54 6.17
N GLY A 552 -14.99 -22.24 6.43
CA GLY A 552 -15.38 -21.28 5.41
C GLY A 552 -16.90 -21.18 5.30
N VAL A 553 -17.36 -20.63 4.18
CA VAL A 553 -18.78 -20.34 3.91
C VAL A 553 -19.19 -21.13 2.65
N ASP A 554 -20.13 -22.05 2.81
CA ASP A 554 -20.68 -22.80 1.68
C ASP A 554 -21.54 -21.87 0.81
N PRO A 555 -21.44 -21.97 -0.51
CA PRO A 555 -22.31 -21.19 -1.40
C PRO A 555 -23.75 -21.74 -1.39
N ASP A 556 -24.69 -20.88 -1.72
CA ASP A 556 -26.10 -21.30 -1.93
C ASP A 556 -26.26 -22.05 -3.25
N ILE A 557 -25.39 -21.73 -4.23
CA ILE A 557 -25.36 -22.37 -5.55
C ILE A 557 -23.91 -22.76 -5.83
N GLU A 558 -23.63 -24.05 -5.67
CA GLU A 558 -22.28 -24.58 -5.92
C GLU A 558 -21.99 -24.67 -7.42
N VAL A 559 -20.82 -24.22 -7.83
CA VAL A 559 -20.34 -24.28 -9.21
C VAL A 559 -18.86 -24.65 -9.21
N GLU A 560 -18.51 -25.66 -10.01
CA GLU A 560 -17.15 -26.16 -10.15
C GLU A 560 -16.44 -25.49 -11.34
N ASP A 561 -15.26 -24.95 -11.10
CA ASP A 561 -14.31 -24.62 -12.16
C ASP A 561 -13.47 -25.84 -12.45
N THR A 562 -13.40 -26.23 -13.69
CA THR A 562 -12.63 -27.42 -14.09
C THR A 562 -11.42 -27.00 -14.92
N PRO A 563 -10.34 -27.81 -14.94
CA PRO A 563 -9.24 -27.57 -15.89
C PRO A 563 -9.71 -27.46 -17.33
N GLN A 564 -10.76 -28.19 -17.69
CA GLN A 564 -11.33 -28.16 -19.04
C GLN A 564 -12.00 -26.79 -19.36
N SER A 565 -12.72 -26.21 -18.40
CA SER A 565 -13.31 -24.87 -18.59
C SER A 565 -12.22 -23.81 -18.71
N PHE A 566 -11.18 -23.92 -17.91
CA PHE A 566 -10.02 -23.01 -17.98
C PHE A 566 -9.35 -23.06 -19.36
N VAL A 567 -9.07 -24.25 -19.87
CA VAL A 567 -8.45 -24.44 -21.21
C VAL A 567 -9.32 -23.83 -22.33
N LYS A 568 -10.65 -23.89 -22.17
CA LYS A 568 -11.59 -23.33 -23.13
C LYS A 568 -11.84 -21.82 -22.92
N ASN A 569 -11.23 -21.25 -21.92
CA ASN A 569 -11.44 -19.85 -21.53
C ASN A 569 -12.92 -19.58 -21.18
N GLU A 570 -13.55 -20.55 -20.49
CA GLU A 570 -14.93 -20.47 -19.99
C GLU A 570 -14.93 -20.11 -18.51
N ASP A 571 -15.88 -19.31 -18.06
CA ASP A 571 -16.11 -18.99 -16.66
C ASP A 571 -17.48 -19.52 -16.21
N PRO A 572 -17.56 -20.78 -15.74
CA PRO A 572 -18.84 -21.37 -15.35
C PRO A 572 -19.49 -20.69 -14.14
N MET A 573 -18.68 -20.15 -13.21
CA MET A 573 -19.23 -19.43 -12.04
C MET A 573 -19.94 -18.15 -12.49
N LEU A 574 -19.28 -17.34 -13.32
CA LEU A 574 -19.87 -16.11 -13.87
C LEU A 574 -21.12 -16.43 -14.71
N ALA A 575 -21.04 -17.43 -15.58
CA ALA A 575 -22.15 -17.85 -16.42
C ALA A 575 -23.37 -18.27 -15.59
N ARG A 576 -23.15 -19.09 -14.55
CA ARG A 576 -24.23 -19.54 -13.65
C ARG A 576 -24.81 -18.37 -12.85
N THR A 577 -23.96 -17.45 -12.42
CA THR A 577 -24.38 -16.24 -11.68
C THR A 577 -25.27 -15.34 -12.55
N VAL A 578 -24.90 -15.16 -13.82
CA VAL A 578 -25.72 -14.40 -14.78
C VAL A 578 -27.08 -15.07 -14.98
N GLN A 579 -27.12 -16.41 -15.13
CA GLN A 579 -28.36 -17.17 -15.25
C GLN A 579 -29.26 -16.95 -14.02
N GLU A 580 -28.68 -17.02 -12.81
CA GLU A 580 -29.42 -16.83 -11.56
C GLU A 580 -29.96 -15.39 -11.46
N MET A 581 -29.13 -14.41 -11.80
CA MET A 581 -29.55 -13.00 -11.80
C MET A 581 -30.72 -12.77 -12.77
N LEU A 582 -30.64 -13.35 -13.97
CA LEU A 582 -31.75 -13.25 -14.96
C LEU A 582 -33.01 -13.94 -14.46
N ARG A 583 -32.88 -15.07 -13.73
CA ARG A 583 -34.01 -15.76 -13.09
C ARG A 583 -34.67 -14.85 -12.05
N LEU A 584 -33.86 -14.25 -11.15
CA LEU A 584 -34.36 -13.35 -10.12
C LEU A 584 -35.07 -12.13 -10.73
N LEU A 585 -34.49 -11.53 -11.77
CA LEU A 585 -35.08 -10.38 -12.46
C LEU A 585 -36.42 -10.74 -13.14
N LYS A 586 -36.58 -11.99 -13.57
CA LYS A 586 -37.83 -12.48 -14.18
C LYS A 586 -38.90 -12.73 -13.10
N GLU A 587 -38.53 -13.38 -12.00
CA GLU A 587 -39.45 -13.76 -10.93
C GLU A 587 -39.87 -12.57 -10.06
N LYS A 588 -38.93 -11.69 -9.78
CA LYS A 588 -39.13 -10.49 -8.95
C LYS A 588 -38.58 -9.27 -9.68
N PRO A 589 -39.26 -8.80 -10.72
CA PRO A 589 -38.76 -7.67 -11.50
C PRO A 589 -38.66 -6.40 -10.65
N VAL A 590 -37.65 -5.60 -10.91
CA VAL A 590 -37.50 -4.28 -10.27
C VAL A 590 -38.70 -3.44 -10.70
N GLN A 591 -39.47 -3.00 -9.72
CA GLN A 591 -40.71 -2.27 -9.97
C GLN A 591 -40.43 -0.90 -10.58
N SER A 592 -41.15 -0.61 -11.66
CA SER A 592 -41.25 0.75 -12.18
C SER A 592 -42.21 1.53 -11.28
N VAL A 593 -41.83 2.72 -10.89
CA VAL A 593 -42.62 3.52 -9.97
C VAL A 593 -43.67 4.33 -10.73
N SER A 594 -44.91 4.22 -10.30
CA SER A 594 -45.98 5.10 -10.71
C SER A 594 -46.30 6.02 -9.52
N TYR A 595 -45.99 7.27 -9.69
CA TYR A 595 -46.20 8.24 -8.61
C TYR A 595 -47.68 8.60 -8.50
N SER A 596 -48.21 8.59 -7.28
CA SER A 596 -49.54 9.17 -7.00
C SER A 596 -49.49 10.67 -7.35
N PRO A 597 -50.64 11.27 -7.73
CA PRO A 597 -50.66 12.71 -8.00
C PRO A 597 -50.15 13.51 -6.80
N SER A 598 -49.35 14.54 -7.06
CA SER A 598 -48.89 15.43 -5.99
C SER A 598 -50.07 16.12 -5.32
N PRO A 599 -50.06 16.23 -3.97
CA PRO A 599 -51.18 16.86 -3.26
C PRO A 599 -51.30 18.33 -3.65
N ARG A 600 -52.53 18.73 -3.90
CA ARG A 600 -52.86 20.16 -4.09
C ARG A 600 -52.98 20.83 -2.72
N ARG A 601 -52.21 21.86 -2.50
CA ARG A 601 -52.23 22.61 -1.25
C ARG A 601 -52.83 23.97 -1.55
N LEU A 602 -54.15 24.03 -1.32
CA LEU A 602 -54.90 25.29 -1.49
C LEU A 602 -54.82 26.09 -0.20
N LEU A 603 -54.92 27.40 -0.32
CA LEU A 603 -55.02 28.25 0.85
C LEU A 603 -56.37 27.97 1.56
N PRO A 604 -56.39 28.01 2.88
CA PRO A 604 -57.67 27.91 3.60
C PRO A 604 -58.61 29.06 3.13
N ASP A 605 -59.92 28.71 3.02
CA ASP A 605 -60.93 29.70 2.68
C ASP A 605 -61.11 30.78 3.76
#